data_12957c40d2ed98dfbeaf79fe0ee3fc83
#
_entry.id   12957c40d2ed98dfbeaf79fe0ee3fc83
#
_cell.length_a   1.000
_cell.length_b   1.000
_cell.length_c   1.000
_cell.angle_alpha   90.00
_cell.angle_beta   90.00
_cell.angle_gamma   90.00
#
_symmetry.space_group_name_H-M   'P 1'
#
loop_
_entity.id
_entity.type
_entity.pdbx_description
1 polymer ?
#
loop_
_entity_poly.entity_id
_entity_poly.type
_entity_poly.pdbx_seq_one_letter_code
_entity_poly.pdbx_strand_id
1 'polypeptide(L)'
;MLSVPSPNINRNNSSDSFSFAYLKLKGNIAKRLLRIGIPICAQDGFIQVAFMVITVIANMRGLTDAAAVGIVEKLISFIFLVPSSMLSTVSAMGAQNIGAGKIDRAKQTLRYAIFITFIFGVIVGILFQFIAENALELFTENHSVIVSGGKYLQGYIWDCMFAGIAFSFSGFFCALGKSEISFLHNLISIVTLRAPGAYVASIMYPTTLLPMGLATASGSLLSAIICTIAYKVIAKKL
;
A
#
# COMPACT_ATOMS: atom_id res chain seq x y z
N MET A 1 6.99 28.84 -15.54
CA MET A 1 8.40 28.85 -15.12
C MET A 1 8.54 29.88 -14.02
N LEU A 2 8.56 29.48 -12.75
CA LEU A 2 8.87 30.36 -11.63
C LEU A 2 10.25 29.94 -11.13
N SER A 3 11.25 30.75 -11.42
CA SER A 3 12.59 30.62 -10.90
C SER A 3 12.55 30.78 -9.37
N VAL A 4 12.81 29.70 -8.65
CA VAL A 4 13.12 29.77 -7.24
C VAL A 4 14.56 30.28 -7.15
N PRO A 5 14.84 31.43 -6.50
CA PRO A 5 16.20 31.87 -6.30
C PRO A 5 16.93 30.84 -5.43
N SER A 6 18.06 30.35 -5.91
CA SER A 6 18.96 29.51 -5.15
C SER A 6 19.43 30.28 -3.89
N PRO A 7 19.30 29.73 -2.68
CA PRO A 7 19.90 30.38 -1.53
C PRO A 7 21.43 30.31 -1.67
N ASN A 8 22.09 31.46 -1.66
CA ASN A 8 23.54 31.57 -1.53
C ASN A 8 23.92 30.98 -0.18
N ILE A 9 24.35 29.73 -0.17
CA ILE A 9 24.86 29.06 1.03
C ILE A 9 26.28 29.59 1.28
N ASN A 10 26.36 30.66 2.04
CA ASN A 10 27.62 31.16 2.56
C ASN A 10 28.04 30.22 3.71
N ARG A 11 29.05 29.37 3.46
CA ARG A 11 29.48 28.24 4.28
C ARG A 11 30.16 28.61 5.61
N ASN A 12 30.14 29.86 6.04
CA ASN A 12 30.93 30.35 7.18
C ASN A 12 30.15 30.78 8.43
N ASN A 13 28.89 30.37 8.63
CA ASN A 13 28.23 30.54 9.92
C ASN A 13 27.36 29.34 10.24
N SER A 14 27.95 28.38 10.95
CA SER A 14 27.31 27.23 11.58
C SER A 14 26.58 27.59 12.88
N SER A 15 25.69 28.56 12.82
CA SER A 15 24.65 28.76 13.82
C SER A 15 23.35 29.02 13.07
N ASP A 16 22.78 27.98 12.46
CA ASP A 16 21.40 27.99 11.97
C ASP A 16 20.47 28.15 13.19
N SER A 17 20.33 29.39 13.65
CA SER A 17 19.26 29.74 14.55
C SER A 17 17.95 29.51 13.80
N PHE A 18 17.19 28.52 14.23
CA PHE A 18 15.86 28.18 13.74
C PHE A 18 14.98 29.43 13.88
N SER A 19 14.86 30.20 12.82
CA SER A 19 14.05 31.42 12.84
C SER A 19 12.58 31.04 12.70
N PHE A 20 11.74 31.44 13.66
CA PHE A 20 10.29 31.30 13.61
C PHE A 20 9.66 31.94 12.35
N ALA A 21 10.41 32.76 11.61
CA ALA A 21 9.98 33.29 10.30
C ALA A 21 9.76 32.19 9.23
N TYR A 22 10.43 31.03 9.36
CA TYR A 22 10.21 29.87 8.47
C TYR A 22 8.91 29.12 8.77
N LEU A 23 8.28 29.34 9.92
CA LEU A 23 6.99 28.74 10.30
C LEU A 23 5.77 29.50 9.72
N LYS A 24 5.99 30.62 9.01
CA LYS A 24 4.88 31.28 8.31
C LYS A 24 4.33 30.38 7.22
N LEU A 25 3.17 29.78 7.49
CA LEU A 25 2.38 29.00 6.54
C LEU A 25 2.07 29.86 5.31
N LYS A 26 2.79 29.62 4.20
CA LYS A 26 2.41 30.19 2.90
C LYS A 26 1.19 29.41 2.42
N GLY A 27 0.02 30.05 2.35
CA GLY A 27 -1.26 29.43 2.02
C GLY A 27 -1.24 28.57 0.73
N ASN A 28 -0.46 28.97 -0.27
CA ASN A 28 -0.30 28.22 -1.52
C ASN A 28 0.43 26.87 -1.32
N ILE A 29 1.42 26.82 -0.41
CA ILE A 29 2.16 25.60 -0.10
C ILE A 29 1.24 24.66 0.72
N ALA A 30 0.56 25.21 1.72
CA ALA A 30 -0.39 24.46 2.54
C ALA A 30 -1.52 23.84 1.67
N LYS A 31 -2.10 24.61 0.76
CA LYS A 31 -3.13 24.12 -0.17
C LYS A 31 -2.62 22.99 -1.06
N ARG A 32 -1.38 23.04 -1.54
CA ARG A 32 -0.76 22.00 -2.36
C ARG A 32 -0.50 20.73 -1.54
N LEU A 33 -0.01 20.88 -0.30
CA LEU A 33 0.19 19.76 0.63
C LEU A 33 -1.12 19.05 0.96
N LEU A 34 -2.17 19.81 1.28
CA LEU A 34 -3.49 19.26 1.59
C LEU A 34 -4.11 18.55 0.36
N ARG A 35 -3.97 19.13 -0.83
CA ARG A 35 -4.49 18.49 -2.06
C ARG A 35 -3.87 17.14 -2.35
N ILE A 36 -2.60 16.92 -1.98
CA ILE A 36 -1.93 15.63 -2.14
C ILE A 36 -2.18 14.74 -0.92
N GLY A 37 -2.10 15.30 0.29
CA GLY A 37 -2.18 14.56 1.53
C GLY A 37 -3.58 14.02 1.84
N ILE A 38 -4.65 14.80 1.60
CA ILE A 38 -6.02 14.36 1.90
C ILE A 38 -6.40 13.05 1.16
N PRO A 39 -6.18 12.90 -0.17
CA PRO A 39 -6.47 11.64 -0.84
C PRO A 39 -5.64 10.45 -0.31
N ILE A 40 -4.38 10.68 0.07
CA ILE A 40 -3.52 9.63 0.64
C ILE A 40 -4.04 9.20 2.01
N CYS A 41 -4.33 10.16 2.90
CA CYS A 41 -4.91 9.85 4.21
C CYS A 41 -6.26 9.14 4.08
N ALA A 42 -7.10 9.55 3.12
CA ALA A 42 -8.36 8.89 2.84
C ALA A 42 -8.12 7.45 2.35
N GLN A 43 -7.15 7.22 1.47
CA GLN A 43 -6.75 5.89 1.01
C GLN A 43 -6.38 4.98 2.18
N ASP A 44 -5.49 5.45 3.07
CA ASP A 44 -5.06 4.68 4.24
C ASP A 44 -6.23 4.41 5.21
N GLY A 45 -7.10 5.40 5.41
CA GLY A 45 -8.31 5.24 6.21
C GLY A 45 -9.24 4.16 5.64
N PHE A 46 -9.47 4.14 4.33
CA PHE A 46 -10.30 3.11 3.70
C PHE A 46 -9.66 1.71 3.75
N ILE A 47 -8.34 1.61 3.71
CA ILE A 47 -7.63 0.34 3.92
C ILE A 47 -7.92 -0.18 5.33
N GLN A 48 -7.85 0.67 6.35
CA GLN A 48 -8.15 0.29 7.74
C GLN A 48 -9.61 -0.13 7.91
N VAL A 49 -10.54 0.59 7.28
CA VAL A 49 -11.96 0.19 7.26
C VAL A 49 -12.14 -1.18 6.61
N ALA A 50 -11.43 -1.46 5.51
CA ALA A 50 -11.47 -2.78 4.87
C ALA A 50 -10.98 -3.90 5.80
N PHE A 51 -9.91 -3.69 6.56
CA PHE A 51 -9.45 -4.64 7.57
C PHE A 51 -10.52 -4.86 8.67
N MET A 52 -11.16 -3.79 9.15
CA MET A 52 -12.25 -3.91 10.12
C MET A 52 -13.42 -4.74 9.56
N VAL A 53 -13.81 -4.52 8.31
CA VAL A 53 -14.87 -5.30 7.66
C VAL A 53 -14.50 -6.78 7.56
N ILE A 54 -13.26 -7.10 7.17
CA ILE A 54 -12.77 -8.48 7.11
C ILE A 54 -12.78 -9.13 8.49
N THR A 55 -12.36 -8.40 9.52
CA THR A 55 -12.41 -8.87 10.92
C THR A 55 -13.84 -9.13 11.37
N VAL A 56 -14.81 -8.27 11.02
CA VAL A 56 -16.24 -8.50 11.30
C VAL A 56 -16.75 -9.77 10.61
N ILE A 57 -16.39 -9.97 9.35
CA ILE A 57 -16.75 -11.20 8.60
C ILE A 57 -16.16 -12.45 9.29
N ALA A 58 -14.92 -12.38 9.75
CA ALA A 58 -14.29 -13.46 10.49
C ALA A 58 -14.99 -13.73 11.84
N ASN A 59 -15.41 -12.68 12.55
CA ASN A 59 -16.19 -12.81 13.80
C ASN A 59 -17.52 -13.54 13.60
N MET A 60 -18.17 -13.37 12.46
CA MET A 60 -19.41 -14.11 12.14
C MET A 60 -19.18 -15.62 12.01
N ARG A 61 -17.96 -16.07 11.77
CA ARG A 61 -17.56 -17.49 11.67
C ARG A 61 -17.20 -18.11 13.02
N GLY A 62 -16.90 -17.27 14.01
CA GLY A 62 -16.56 -17.70 15.38
C GLY A 62 -15.26 -17.09 15.88
N LEU A 63 -15.04 -17.27 17.20
CA LEU A 63 -13.93 -16.63 17.91
C LEU A 63 -12.55 -17.10 17.40
N THR A 64 -12.42 -18.38 17.03
CA THR A 64 -11.18 -18.96 16.52
C THR A 64 -10.75 -18.30 15.21
N ASP A 65 -11.68 -18.15 14.24
CA ASP A 65 -11.40 -17.53 12.95
C ASP A 65 -11.13 -16.03 13.11
N ALA A 66 -11.85 -15.36 14.00
CA ALA A 66 -11.61 -13.96 14.32
C ALA A 66 -10.21 -13.72 14.91
N ALA A 67 -9.79 -14.55 15.87
CA ALA A 67 -8.45 -14.49 16.45
C ALA A 67 -7.37 -14.76 15.40
N ALA A 68 -7.58 -15.77 14.56
CA ALA A 68 -6.68 -16.14 13.46
C ALA A 68 -6.48 -14.98 12.47
N VAL A 69 -7.56 -14.37 11.99
CA VAL A 69 -7.52 -13.21 11.08
C VAL A 69 -6.82 -12.03 11.74
N GLY A 70 -7.14 -11.71 13.01
CA GLY A 70 -6.52 -10.60 13.73
C GLY A 70 -5.01 -10.73 13.91
N ILE A 71 -4.49 -11.97 14.14
CA ILE A 71 -3.05 -12.24 14.20
C ILE A 71 -2.41 -12.06 12.82
N VAL A 72 -3.03 -12.63 11.78
CA VAL A 72 -2.52 -12.55 10.41
C VAL A 72 -2.47 -11.10 9.93
N GLU A 73 -3.46 -10.26 10.23
CA GLU A 73 -3.46 -8.85 9.87
C GLU A 73 -2.26 -8.10 10.47
N LYS A 74 -1.85 -8.43 11.69
CA LYS A 74 -0.65 -7.86 12.30
C LYS A 74 0.62 -8.33 11.59
N LEU A 75 0.73 -9.61 11.28
CA LEU A 75 1.87 -10.15 10.51
C LEU A 75 1.98 -9.48 9.14
N ILE A 76 0.87 -9.39 8.43
CA ILE A 76 0.79 -8.74 7.13
C ILE A 76 1.22 -7.27 7.22
N SER A 77 0.83 -6.56 8.27
CA SER A 77 1.22 -5.16 8.46
C SER A 77 2.74 -4.98 8.50
N PHE A 78 3.48 -5.91 9.12
CA PHE A 78 4.94 -5.89 9.10
C PHE A 78 5.51 -6.19 7.70
N ILE A 79 4.97 -7.19 7.02
CA ILE A 79 5.41 -7.57 5.67
C ILE A 79 5.17 -6.42 4.68
N PHE A 80 4.07 -5.70 4.84
CA PHE A 80 3.69 -4.56 3.99
C PHE A 80 4.52 -3.30 4.20
N LEU A 81 5.43 -3.26 5.18
CA LEU A 81 6.39 -2.16 5.31
C LEU A 81 7.23 -1.96 4.04
N VAL A 82 7.59 -3.05 3.35
CA VAL A 82 8.37 -2.96 2.11
C VAL A 82 7.54 -2.38 0.95
N PRO A 83 6.34 -2.93 0.61
CA PRO A 83 5.47 -2.32 -0.38
C PRO A 83 5.11 -0.85 -0.09
N SER A 84 4.78 -0.53 1.15
CA SER A 84 4.38 0.84 1.53
C SER A 84 5.55 1.84 1.46
N SER A 85 6.77 1.42 1.81
CA SER A 85 7.96 2.26 1.66
C SER A 85 8.24 2.61 0.19
N MET A 86 7.90 1.72 -0.74
CA MET A 86 8.05 1.99 -2.18
C MET A 86 7.09 3.08 -2.67
N LEU A 87 5.89 3.20 -2.11
CA LEU A 87 5.00 4.34 -2.40
C LEU A 87 5.71 5.67 -2.08
N SER A 88 6.27 5.80 -0.89
CA SER A 88 6.98 7.00 -0.45
C SER A 88 8.23 7.26 -1.29
N THR A 89 9.02 6.22 -1.57
CA THR A 89 10.25 6.32 -2.36
C THR A 89 9.97 6.77 -3.79
N VAL A 90 9.01 6.12 -4.48
CA VAL A 90 8.64 6.48 -5.85
C VAL A 90 8.02 7.86 -5.92
N SER A 91 7.23 8.24 -4.91
CA SER A 91 6.65 9.58 -4.82
C SER A 91 7.73 10.65 -4.69
N ALA A 92 8.69 10.47 -3.78
CA ALA A 92 9.76 11.44 -3.55
C ALA A 92 10.72 11.53 -4.74
N MET A 93 11.29 10.41 -5.19
CA MET A 93 12.23 10.37 -6.31
C MET A 93 11.56 10.76 -7.63
N GLY A 94 10.32 10.32 -7.83
CA GLY A 94 9.51 10.67 -8.98
C GLY A 94 9.26 12.18 -9.06
N ALA A 95 8.81 12.80 -7.97
CA ALA A 95 8.55 14.23 -7.90
C ALA A 95 9.83 15.07 -8.16
N GLN A 96 10.97 14.66 -7.62
CA GLN A 96 12.26 15.32 -7.86
C GLN A 96 12.66 15.24 -9.34
N ASN A 97 12.56 14.07 -9.97
CA ASN A 97 12.92 13.87 -11.37
C ASN A 97 11.96 14.62 -12.30
N ILE A 98 10.66 14.62 -12.03
CA ILE A 98 9.65 15.35 -12.79
C ILE A 98 9.89 16.87 -12.65
N GLY A 99 10.18 17.36 -11.43
CA GLY A 99 10.49 18.76 -11.18
C GLY A 99 11.77 19.23 -11.90
N ALA A 100 12.72 18.34 -12.12
CA ALA A 100 13.95 18.58 -12.90
C ALA A 100 13.76 18.40 -14.42
N GLY A 101 12.55 18.12 -14.92
CA GLY A 101 12.27 17.85 -16.34
C GLY A 101 12.74 16.50 -16.85
N LYS A 102 13.17 15.58 -15.95
CA LYS A 102 13.74 14.26 -16.28
C LYS A 102 12.68 13.16 -16.15
N ILE A 103 11.64 13.22 -16.97
CA ILE A 103 10.48 12.31 -16.90
C ILE A 103 10.91 10.85 -17.10
N ASP A 104 11.87 10.56 -17.98
CA ASP A 104 12.33 9.20 -18.22
C ASP A 104 12.98 8.57 -16.99
N ARG A 105 13.68 9.36 -16.17
CA ARG A 105 14.22 8.87 -14.88
C ARG A 105 13.09 8.56 -13.88
N ALA A 106 12.01 9.35 -13.88
CA ALA A 106 10.86 9.05 -13.04
C ALA A 106 10.17 7.75 -13.46
N LYS A 107 10.02 7.50 -14.78
CA LYS A 107 9.52 6.22 -15.33
C LYS A 107 10.44 5.05 -14.98
N GLN A 108 11.76 5.27 -15.01
CA GLN A 108 12.74 4.26 -14.64
C GLN A 108 12.67 3.91 -13.15
N THR A 109 12.51 4.92 -12.28
CA THR A 109 12.28 4.71 -10.83
C THR A 109 11.06 3.84 -10.59
N LEU A 110 9.95 4.11 -11.28
CA LEU A 110 8.74 3.29 -11.19
C LEU A 110 8.99 1.83 -11.60
N ARG A 111 9.70 1.61 -12.72
CA ARG A 111 10.00 0.24 -13.21
C ARG A 111 10.82 -0.55 -12.21
N TYR A 112 11.86 0.06 -11.63
CA TYR A 112 12.67 -0.60 -10.61
C TYR A 112 11.87 -0.88 -9.34
N ALA A 113 11.02 0.04 -8.90
CA ALA A 113 10.18 -0.18 -7.74
C ALA A 113 9.21 -1.36 -7.95
N ILE A 114 8.55 -1.43 -9.11
CA ILE A 114 7.67 -2.56 -9.46
C ILE A 114 8.47 -3.87 -9.48
N PHE A 115 9.66 -3.90 -10.08
CA PHE A 115 10.48 -5.09 -10.15
C PHE A 115 10.92 -5.57 -8.76
N ILE A 116 11.39 -4.66 -7.92
CA ILE A 116 11.82 -4.97 -6.53
C ILE A 116 10.65 -5.49 -5.71
N THR A 117 9.50 -4.81 -5.74
CA THR A 117 8.32 -5.23 -4.95
C THR A 117 7.73 -6.54 -5.47
N PHE A 118 7.78 -6.77 -6.78
CA PHE A 118 7.33 -8.03 -7.37
C PHE A 118 8.20 -9.20 -6.89
N ILE A 119 9.53 -9.09 -7.00
CA ILE A 119 10.46 -10.12 -6.53
C ILE A 119 10.30 -10.36 -5.04
N PHE A 120 10.24 -9.30 -4.24
CA PHE A 120 10.02 -9.39 -2.80
C PHE A 120 8.70 -10.12 -2.51
N GLY A 121 7.60 -9.74 -3.16
CA GLY A 121 6.29 -10.38 -2.97
C GLY A 121 6.28 -11.85 -3.36
N VAL A 122 6.98 -12.24 -4.44
CA VAL A 122 7.12 -13.65 -4.85
C VAL A 122 7.93 -14.44 -3.82
N ILE A 123 9.07 -13.92 -3.37
CA ILE A 123 9.93 -14.58 -2.37
C ILE A 123 9.14 -14.80 -1.08
N VAL A 124 8.51 -13.75 -0.56
CA VAL A 124 7.71 -13.81 0.66
C VAL A 124 6.50 -14.71 0.47
N GLY A 125 5.82 -14.62 -0.69
CA GLY A 125 4.69 -15.47 -1.03
C GLY A 125 5.04 -16.96 -0.99
N ILE A 126 6.15 -17.36 -1.61
CA ILE A 126 6.63 -18.75 -1.59
C ILE A 126 7.05 -19.16 -0.17
N LEU A 127 7.81 -18.33 0.53
CA LEU A 127 8.29 -18.62 1.88
C LEU A 127 7.13 -18.93 2.83
N PHE A 128 6.10 -18.11 2.85
CA PHE A 128 4.96 -18.27 3.75
C PHE A 128 4.01 -19.41 3.35
N GLN A 129 4.16 -20.03 2.18
CA GLN A 129 3.46 -21.31 1.92
C GLN A 129 3.96 -22.42 2.85
N PHE A 130 5.22 -22.38 3.28
CA PHE A 130 5.85 -23.41 4.10
C PHE A 130 5.89 -23.07 5.59
N ILE A 131 6.01 -21.78 5.93
CA ILE A 131 6.22 -21.35 7.33
C ILE A 131 5.03 -20.63 7.95
N ALA A 132 3.86 -20.61 7.28
CA ALA A 132 2.71 -19.82 7.75
C ALA A 132 2.27 -20.22 9.17
N GLU A 133 2.15 -21.51 9.47
CA GLU A 133 1.75 -22.01 10.79
C GLU A 133 2.80 -21.70 11.85
N ASN A 134 4.09 -21.93 11.57
CA ASN A 134 5.19 -21.57 12.46
C ASN A 134 5.23 -20.07 12.80
N ALA A 135 4.88 -19.23 11.82
CA ALA A 135 4.81 -17.79 12.07
C ALA A 135 3.67 -17.42 13.02
N LEU A 136 2.56 -18.17 13.02
CA LEU A 136 1.45 -17.94 13.96
C LEU A 136 1.75 -18.47 15.35
N GLU A 137 2.53 -19.56 15.46
CA GLU A 137 2.99 -20.12 16.75
C GLU A 137 3.72 -19.08 17.63
N LEU A 138 4.34 -18.07 17.02
CA LEU A 138 4.97 -16.95 17.75
C LEU A 138 3.96 -16.06 18.50
N PHE A 139 2.67 -16.14 18.15
CA PHE A 139 1.63 -15.25 18.69
C PHE A 139 0.57 -15.98 19.52
N THR A 140 0.44 -17.29 19.38
CA THR A 140 -0.58 -18.08 20.09
C THR A 140 -0.18 -19.54 20.20
N GLU A 141 -0.58 -20.18 21.30
CA GLU A 141 -0.43 -21.63 21.53
C GLU A 141 -1.68 -22.42 21.09
N ASN A 142 -2.76 -21.72 20.72
CA ASN A 142 -4.00 -22.40 20.34
C ASN A 142 -3.90 -22.99 18.94
N HIS A 143 -3.77 -24.31 18.88
CA HIS A 143 -3.60 -25.07 17.64
C HIS A 143 -4.69 -24.79 16.59
N SER A 144 -5.96 -24.63 17.00
CA SER A 144 -7.05 -24.34 16.07
C SER A 144 -6.88 -22.95 15.41
N VAL A 145 -6.38 -21.96 16.17
CA VAL A 145 -6.07 -20.61 15.65
C VAL A 145 -4.88 -20.66 14.69
N ILE A 146 -3.84 -21.45 15.03
CA ILE A 146 -2.64 -21.62 14.19
C ILE A 146 -3.02 -22.20 12.82
N VAL A 147 -3.78 -23.29 12.80
CA VAL A 147 -4.17 -23.96 11.55
C VAL A 147 -5.09 -23.06 10.71
N SER A 148 -6.12 -22.46 11.31
CA SER A 148 -7.03 -21.55 10.59
C SER A 148 -6.29 -20.31 10.06
N GLY A 149 -5.44 -19.71 10.87
CA GLY A 149 -4.66 -18.52 10.48
C GLY A 149 -3.57 -18.86 9.45
N GLY A 150 -2.91 -20.02 9.55
CA GLY A 150 -1.97 -20.49 8.54
C GLY A 150 -2.62 -20.58 7.16
N LYS A 151 -3.82 -21.17 7.07
CA LYS A 151 -4.62 -21.20 5.83
C LYS A 151 -4.97 -19.82 5.31
N TYR A 152 -5.39 -18.91 6.19
CA TYR A 152 -5.69 -17.53 5.81
C TYR A 152 -4.44 -16.80 5.29
N LEU A 153 -3.32 -16.92 5.99
CA LEU A 153 -2.05 -16.32 5.63
C LEU A 153 -1.53 -16.83 4.29
N GLN A 154 -1.59 -18.14 4.04
CA GLN A 154 -1.20 -18.76 2.77
C GLN A 154 -1.97 -18.17 1.57
N GLY A 155 -3.25 -17.88 1.75
CA GLY A 155 -4.05 -17.19 0.73
C GLY A 155 -3.72 -15.71 0.61
N TYR A 156 -3.65 -15.02 1.75
CA TYR A 156 -3.51 -13.57 1.80
C TYR A 156 -2.12 -13.07 1.38
N ILE A 157 -1.06 -13.84 1.63
CA ILE A 157 0.33 -13.39 1.39
C ILE A 157 0.60 -12.96 -0.05
N TRP A 158 -0.12 -13.51 -1.03
CA TRP A 158 -0.01 -13.13 -2.43
C TRP A 158 -0.43 -11.68 -2.69
N ASP A 159 -1.22 -11.11 -1.77
CA ASP A 159 -1.57 -9.69 -1.77
C ASP A 159 -0.32 -8.79 -1.76
N CYS A 160 0.75 -9.19 -1.07
CA CYS A 160 2.00 -8.44 -0.98
C CYS A 160 2.61 -8.14 -2.36
N MET A 161 2.56 -9.11 -3.28
CA MET A 161 3.06 -8.94 -4.65
C MET A 161 2.22 -7.91 -5.43
N PHE A 162 0.91 -8.07 -5.41
CA PHE A 162 -0.01 -7.19 -6.16
C PHE A 162 -0.11 -5.80 -5.57
N ALA A 163 -0.16 -5.71 -4.24
CA ALA A 163 -0.16 -4.43 -3.53
C ALA A 163 1.14 -3.66 -3.74
N GLY A 164 2.30 -4.34 -3.80
CA GLY A 164 3.57 -3.72 -4.10
C GLY A 164 3.59 -3.01 -5.45
N ILE A 165 3.00 -3.63 -6.47
CA ILE A 165 2.82 -3.03 -7.80
C ILE A 165 1.89 -1.81 -7.69
N ALA A 166 0.73 -1.95 -7.05
CA ALA A 166 -0.25 -0.88 -6.92
C ALA A 166 0.30 0.31 -6.13
N PHE A 167 1.04 0.08 -5.03
CA PHE A 167 1.69 1.13 -4.25
C PHE A 167 2.80 1.85 -5.03
N SER A 168 3.57 1.13 -5.86
CA SER A 168 4.56 1.74 -6.74
C SER A 168 3.91 2.70 -7.73
N PHE A 169 2.79 2.30 -8.36
CA PHE A 169 2.01 3.18 -9.22
C PHE A 169 1.39 4.35 -8.45
N SER A 170 0.86 4.12 -7.26
CA SER A 170 0.33 5.17 -6.39
C SER A 170 1.38 6.23 -6.09
N GLY A 171 2.61 5.82 -5.77
CA GLY A 171 3.74 6.73 -5.58
C GLY A 171 4.01 7.56 -6.82
N PHE A 172 3.96 6.97 -8.02
CA PHE A 172 4.15 7.68 -9.26
C PHE A 172 3.01 8.68 -9.57
N PHE A 173 1.76 8.31 -9.29
CA PHE A 173 0.62 9.24 -9.44
C PHE A 173 0.72 10.41 -8.45
N CYS A 174 1.17 10.15 -7.21
CA CYS A 174 1.45 11.21 -6.24
C CYS A 174 2.57 12.13 -6.72
N ALA A 175 3.64 11.61 -7.32
CA ALA A 175 4.72 12.40 -7.91
C ALA A 175 4.24 13.32 -9.02
N LEU A 176 3.24 12.89 -9.80
CA LEU A 176 2.56 13.71 -10.83
C LEU A 176 1.54 14.70 -10.26
N GLY A 177 1.30 14.70 -8.95
CA GLY A 177 0.25 15.49 -8.30
C GLY A 177 -1.17 15.00 -8.57
N LYS A 178 -1.33 13.72 -8.95
CA LYS A 178 -2.61 13.05 -9.26
C LYS A 178 -2.97 11.99 -8.19
N SER A 179 -2.83 12.34 -6.92
CA SER A 179 -3.12 11.45 -5.78
C SER A 179 -4.59 10.96 -5.73
N GLU A 180 -5.49 11.67 -6.40
CA GLU A 180 -6.90 11.27 -6.56
C GLU A 180 -7.02 9.90 -7.25
N ILE A 181 -6.13 9.61 -8.22
CA ILE A 181 -6.12 8.31 -8.92
C ILE A 181 -5.67 7.20 -7.97
N SER A 182 -4.71 7.51 -7.10
CA SER A 182 -4.22 6.61 -6.06
C SER A 182 -5.33 6.21 -5.09
N PHE A 183 -6.14 7.16 -4.66
CA PHE A 183 -7.32 6.91 -3.83
C PHE A 183 -8.39 6.08 -4.59
N LEU A 184 -8.71 6.48 -5.82
CA LEU A 184 -9.84 5.92 -6.57
C LEU A 184 -9.67 4.43 -6.89
N HIS A 185 -8.49 4.01 -7.38
CA HIS A 185 -8.26 2.59 -7.71
C HIS A 185 -8.36 1.71 -6.47
N ASN A 186 -7.90 2.20 -5.32
CA ASN A 186 -7.94 1.46 -4.07
C ASN A 186 -9.39 1.34 -3.56
N LEU A 187 -10.13 2.46 -3.57
CA LEU A 187 -11.54 2.46 -3.20
C LEU A 187 -12.36 1.48 -4.06
N ILE A 188 -12.19 1.53 -5.38
CA ILE A 188 -12.87 0.60 -6.30
C ILE A 188 -12.54 -0.83 -5.93
N SER A 189 -11.26 -1.15 -5.76
CA SER A 189 -10.81 -2.51 -5.41
C SER A 189 -11.41 -3.03 -4.11
N ILE A 190 -11.44 -2.19 -3.06
CA ILE A 190 -12.00 -2.55 -1.76
C ILE A 190 -13.50 -2.84 -1.87
N VAL A 191 -14.25 -1.95 -2.51
CA VAL A 191 -15.72 -2.01 -2.55
C VAL A 191 -16.22 -3.09 -3.52
N THR A 192 -15.52 -3.32 -4.63
CA THR A 192 -16.02 -4.26 -5.67
C THR A 192 -15.53 -5.68 -5.47
N LEU A 193 -14.31 -5.88 -4.94
CA LEU A 193 -13.72 -7.22 -4.93
C LEU A 193 -13.23 -7.64 -3.52
N ARG A 194 -12.50 -6.79 -2.81
CA ARG A 194 -11.86 -7.19 -1.55
C ARG A 194 -12.89 -7.52 -0.46
N ALA A 195 -13.79 -6.63 -0.14
CA ALA A 195 -14.78 -6.84 0.90
C ALA A 195 -15.92 -7.81 0.47
N PRO A 196 -16.54 -7.65 -0.70
CA PRO A 196 -17.55 -8.61 -1.16
C PRO A 196 -16.98 -10.01 -1.41
N GLY A 197 -15.77 -10.09 -1.98
CA GLY A 197 -15.10 -11.37 -2.22
C GLY A 197 -14.79 -12.13 -0.93
N ALA A 198 -14.29 -11.42 0.11
CA ALA A 198 -14.05 -12.01 1.42
C ALA A 198 -15.35 -12.50 2.06
N TYR A 199 -16.45 -11.74 1.93
CA TYR A 199 -17.77 -12.14 2.44
C TYR A 199 -18.31 -13.37 1.72
N VAL A 200 -18.30 -13.40 0.40
CA VAL A 200 -18.75 -14.56 -0.40
C VAL A 200 -17.89 -15.79 -0.09
N ALA A 201 -16.56 -15.64 -0.06
CA ALA A 201 -15.65 -16.73 0.29
C ALA A 201 -15.93 -17.29 1.71
N SER A 202 -16.25 -16.41 2.66
CA SER A 202 -16.61 -16.79 4.04
C SER A 202 -17.85 -17.66 4.10
N ILE A 203 -18.86 -17.39 3.27
CA ILE A 203 -20.11 -18.18 3.24
C ILE A 203 -19.92 -19.48 2.46
N MET A 204 -19.26 -19.43 1.30
CA MET A 204 -19.12 -20.60 0.42
C MET A 204 -18.16 -21.67 0.97
N TYR A 205 -17.18 -21.24 1.78
CA TYR A 205 -16.14 -22.11 2.33
C TYR A 205 -16.06 -22.01 3.86
N PRO A 206 -17.08 -22.52 4.60
CA PRO A 206 -17.13 -22.39 6.06
C PRO A 206 -16.04 -23.17 6.80
N THR A 207 -15.41 -24.14 6.15
CA THR A 207 -14.41 -25.04 6.76
C THR A 207 -12.97 -24.52 6.66
N THR A 208 -12.68 -23.51 5.85
CA THR A 208 -11.32 -23.01 5.61
C THR A 208 -11.30 -21.51 5.37
N LEU A 209 -10.24 -20.85 5.83
CA LEU A 209 -10.02 -19.40 5.61
C LEU A 209 -9.17 -19.09 4.35
N LEU A 210 -8.61 -20.11 3.70
CA LEU A 210 -7.75 -19.90 2.53
C LEU A 210 -8.44 -19.12 1.40
N PRO A 211 -9.71 -19.42 0.98
CA PRO A 211 -10.38 -18.66 -0.05
C PRO A 211 -10.66 -17.22 0.33
N MET A 212 -10.89 -16.95 1.63
CA MET A 212 -11.05 -15.58 2.14
C MET A 212 -9.74 -14.79 2.03
N GLY A 213 -8.59 -15.42 2.28
CA GLY A 213 -7.27 -14.83 2.05
C GLY A 213 -7.02 -14.53 0.56
N LEU A 214 -7.34 -15.48 -0.33
CA LEU A 214 -7.21 -15.26 -1.78
C LEU A 214 -8.14 -14.16 -2.31
N ALA A 215 -9.33 -14.03 -1.74
CA ALA A 215 -10.27 -12.97 -2.10
C ALA A 215 -9.69 -11.58 -1.75
N THR A 216 -9.00 -11.44 -0.61
CA THR A 216 -8.31 -10.19 -0.27
C THR A 216 -7.19 -9.88 -1.26
N ALA A 217 -6.38 -10.88 -1.65
CA ALA A 217 -5.32 -10.72 -2.64
C ALA A 217 -5.85 -10.36 -4.04
N SER A 218 -7.02 -10.88 -4.43
CA SER A 218 -7.66 -10.54 -5.71
C SER A 218 -8.04 -9.04 -5.79
N GLY A 219 -8.34 -8.40 -4.67
CA GLY A 219 -8.58 -6.97 -4.60
C GLY A 219 -7.35 -6.16 -5.04
N SER A 220 -6.17 -6.48 -4.54
CA SER A 220 -4.94 -5.79 -4.95
C SER A 220 -4.54 -6.10 -6.38
N LEU A 221 -4.86 -7.28 -6.89
CA LEU A 221 -4.70 -7.60 -8.32
C LEU A 221 -5.54 -6.65 -9.19
N LEU A 222 -6.82 -6.46 -8.86
CA LEU A 222 -7.68 -5.50 -9.55
C LEU A 222 -7.11 -4.09 -9.47
N SER A 223 -6.64 -3.68 -8.30
CA SER A 223 -5.98 -2.39 -8.09
C SER A 223 -4.77 -2.21 -9.00
N ALA A 224 -3.89 -3.21 -9.10
CA ALA A 224 -2.71 -3.20 -9.98
C ALA A 224 -3.10 -3.10 -11.47
N ILE A 225 -4.17 -3.78 -11.89
CA ILE A 225 -4.70 -3.71 -13.25
C ILE A 225 -5.20 -2.30 -13.56
N ILE A 226 -6.02 -1.70 -12.69
CA ILE A 226 -6.54 -0.33 -12.85
C ILE A 226 -5.36 0.65 -12.92
N CYS A 227 -4.36 0.53 -12.05
CA CYS A 227 -3.18 1.37 -12.06
C CYS A 227 -2.39 1.26 -13.37
N THR A 228 -2.24 0.05 -13.90
CA THR A 228 -1.54 -0.19 -15.17
C THR A 228 -2.27 0.48 -16.33
N ILE A 229 -3.59 0.40 -16.37
CA ILE A 229 -4.42 1.07 -17.39
C ILE A 229 -4.31 2.58 -17.25
N ALA A 230 -4.47 3.12 -16.04
CA ALA A 230 -4.35 4.54 -15.76
C ALA A 230 -2.96 5.07 -16.15
N TYR A 231 -1.89 4.32 -15.83
CA TYR A 231 -0.53 4.67 -16.23
C TYR A 231 -0.37 4.75 -17.75
N LYS A 232 -0.89 3.76 -18.51
CA LYS A 232 -0.81 3.77 -19.98
C LYS A 232 -1.51 4.99 -20.58
N VAL A 233 -2.64 5.42 -20.02
CA VAL A 233 -3.37 6.61 -20.48
C VAL A 233 -2.60 7.90 -20.17
N ILE A 234 -2.02 7.98 -18.99
CA ILE A 234 -1.26 9.16 -18.54
C ILE A 234 0.09 9.25 -19.26
N ALA A 235 0.79 8.12 -19.43
CA ALA A 235 2.11 8.08 -20.06
C ALA A 235 2.09 8.52 -21.54
N LYS A 236 0.94 8.43 -22.23
CA LYS A 236 0.77 8.97 -23.59
C LYS A 236 0.72 10.50 -23.62
N LYS A 237 0.47 11.14 -22.47
CA LYS A 237 0.34 12.60 -22.35
C LYS A 237 1.58 13.25 -21.69
N LEU A 238 2.56 12.45 -21.27
CA LEU A 238 3.84 12.86 -20.68
C LEU A 238 4.95 12.84 -21.74
#